data_9fe442d28e64ce16161b0f9000330a3e
#
_entry.id   9fe442d28e64ce16161b0f9000330a3e
#
_cell.length_a   1.000
_cell.length_b   1.000
_cell.length_c   1.000
_cell.angle_alpha   90.00
_cell.angle_beta   90.00
_cell.angle_gamma   90.00
#
_symmetry.space_group_name_H-M   'P 1'
#
loop_
_entity.id
_entity.type
_entity.pdbx_description
1 polymer ?
#
loop_
_entity_poly.entity_id
_entity_poly.type
_entity_poly.pdbx_seq_one_letter_code
_entity_poly.pdbx_strand_id
1 'polypeptide(L)'
;LEKTGKVFEPTTYTEVKEKVYQLGAGLQALGVKKGDNMALLSEGRNMWVIGELSMFYAGAVNVPLSIKLEESNDLLFRLIHGDVKFIMVSGTQLKKIRLIKDKLTDVQKVIVLDDQDHYEDKEISLAEVQKMGDEYLANHALEEFLRVPNSIQNDDIATITYTSGTTADPKGVVLTHRNYTSNVEQALTLVNIDQNWRTLIILPLDHCFAHVVGFYIMMSRGATAATVKVGRTPLESLKNIPLNIKEVRPHFILSVPALAKTFKKNIEQGIRAKGKNTVKLFNFGMKVRQIYYGDSNLDFKGWRYLLKPLVALFDKIIFSKVRENFGGELKFFIGGGALLDKNLQKFYVGIGIPMYQGYGLSEATPVLSSNGPEMYRFGSSGKLVKPLELKICDSEGKELPLGEMGEIVVKGENVMAGYWKNPESTAETVKDGWLYTCDLGYMSKEGLLYVKGRFKSLLISSDGEKYSPEGIEEAFVGQSKYIDQVMLYNNQSPYTIALIVPNKDNLKRKGYNLETEEGRKDALKKLEKELNKYKKGGDFEGMFPERWLPSTFAVLPEPFTEQNQMINSTMKMVRGKIEKA
;
A
#
# COMPACT_ATOMS: atom_id res chain seq x y z
N LEU A 1 -9.18 -12.97 12.73
CA LEU A 1 -9.50 -12.33 14.02
C LEU A 1 -10.13 -10.96 13.78
N GLU A 2 -11.22 -10.67 14.43
CA GLU A 2 -11.89 -9.37 14.39
C GLU A 2 -12.22 -8.91 15.82
N LYS A 3 -12.22 -7.60 16.04
CA LYS A 3 -12.56 -6.98 17.32
C LYS A 3 -13.81 -6.13 17.18
N THR A 4 -14.97 -6.73 17.40
CA THR A 4 -16.26 -6.02 17.46
C THR A 4 -16.54 -5.45 18.85
N GLY A 5 -16.15 -6.19 19.89
CA GLY A 5 -16.30 -5.82 21.30
C GLY A 5 -15.00 -5.30 21.95
N LYS A 6 -14.68 -5.86 23.11
CA LYS A 6 -13.48 -5.53 23.92
C LYS A 6 -12.26 -6.35 23.57
N VAL A 7 -12.43 -7.56 23.04
CA VAL A 7 -11.37 -8.51 22.70
C VAL A 7 -11.44 -8.91 21.24
N PHE A 8 -10.33 -9.44 20.72
CA PHE A 8 -10.32 -10.08 19.41
C PHE A 8 -10.95 -11.46 19.50
N GLU A 9 -11.92 -11.72 18.64
CA GLU A 9 -12.62 -13.00 18.55
C GLU A 9 -12.11 -13.76 17.32
N PRO A 10 -11.78 -15.05 17.45
CA PRO A 10 -11.39 -15.88 16.33
C PRO A 10 -12.62 -16.32 15.53
N THR A 11 -12.46 -16.38 14.21
CA THR A 11 -13.31 -17.14 13.30
C THR A 11 -12.40 -18.13 12.61
N THR A 12 -12.66 -19.42 12.78
CA THR A 12 -11.86 -20.50 12.17
C THR A 12 -12.10 -20.56 10.67
N TYR A 13 -11.17 -21.17 9.93
CA TYR A 13 -11.36 -21.40 8.50
C TYR A 13 -12.55 -22.31 8.18
N THR A 14 -12.90 -23.23 9.09
CA THR A 14 -14.12 -24.03 8.99
C THR A 14 -15.38 -23.16 9.06
N GLU A 15 -15.47 -22.31 10.07
CA GLU A 15 -16.59 -21.35 10.21
C GLU A 15 -16.64 -20.35 9.04
N VAL A 16 -15.47 -19.90 8.54
CA VAL A 16 -15.43 -19.05 7.33
C VAL A 16 -16.01 -19.81 6.14
N LYS A 17 -15.63 -21.08 5.93
CA LYS A 17 -16.17 -21.92 4.86
C LYS A 17 -17.69 -22.06 4.95
N GLU A 18 -18.22 -22.34 6.13
CA GLU A 18 -19.67 -22.47 6.37
C GLU A 18 -20.40 -21.18 6.01
N LYS A 19 -19.90 -20.04 6.49
CA LYS A 19 -20.46 -18.71 6.18
C LYS A 19 -20.37 -18.36 4.69
N VAL A 20 -19.27 -18.75 4.03
CA VAL A 20 -19.08 -18.55 2.59
C VAL A 20 -20.07 -19.40 1.80
N TYR A 21 -20.33 -20.65 2.21
CA TYR A 21 -21.33 -21.51 1.55
C TYR A 21 -22.73 -20.96 1.74
N GLN A 22 -23.08 -20.58 2.98
CA GLN A 22 -24.37 -19.97 3.29
C GLN A 22 -24.63 -18.71 2.45
N LEU A 23 -23.69 -17.74 2.51
CA LEU A 23 -23.86 -16.49 1.78
C LEU A 23 -23.74 -16.68 0.25
N GLY A 24 -22.84 -17.54 -0.21
CA GLY A 24 -22.69 -17.86 -1.63
C GLY A 24 -23.97 -18.50 -2.23
N ALA A 25 -24.60 -19.43 -1.50
CA ALA A 25 -25.87 -20.01 -1.87
C ALA A 25 -26.99 -18.96 -1.85
N GLY A 26 -26.99 -18.07 -0.86
CA GLY A 26 -27.91 -16.92 -0.79
C GLY A 26 -27.78 -15.99 -2.00
N LEU A 27 -26.55 -15.71 -2.45
CA LEU A 27 -26.29 -14.91 -3.64
C LEU A 27 -26.80 -15.61 -4.91
N GLN A 28 -26.61 -16.93 -5.05
CA GLN A 28 -27.16 -17.68 -6.16
C GLN A 28 -28.72 -17.66 -6.14
N ALA A 29 -29.34 -17.84 -4.97
CA ALA A 29 -30.79 -17.73 -4.79
C ALA A 29 -31.33 -16.32 -5.07
N LEU A 30 -30.55 -15.28 -4.77
CA LEU A 30 -30.84 -13.86 -5.08
C LEU A 30 -30.78 -13.56 -6.58
N GLY A 31 -30.25 -14.49 -7.39
CA GLY A 31 -30.17 -14.38 -8.85
C GLY A 31 -28.80 -13.95 -9.40
N VAL A 32 -27.76 -13.92 -8.58
CA VAL A 32 -26.38 -13.69 -9.02
C VAL A 32 -25.94 -14.82 -9.95
N LYS A 33 -25.35 -14.47 -11.08
CA LYS A 33 -24.90 -15.42 -12.11
C LYS A 33 -23.38 -15.32 -12.30
N LYS A 34 -22.79 -16.40 -12.82
CA LYS A 34 -21.39 -16.41 -13.21
C LYS A 34 -21.08 -15.25 -14.17
N GLY A 35 -20.07 -14.45 -13.82
CA GLY A 35 -19.64 -13.29 -14.57
C GLY A 35 -20.38 -11.98 -14.24
N ASP A 36 -21.34 -11.98 -13.32
CA ASP A 36 -21.93 -10.73 -12.84
C ASP A 36 -20.94 -9.95 -11.99
N ASN A 37 -20.83 -8.66 -12.23
CA ASN A 37 -19.98 -7.78 -11.43
C ASN A 37 -20.72 -7.33 -10.17
N MET A 38 -20.07 -7.55 -9.02
CA MET A 38 -20.56 -7.15 -7.69
C MET A 38 -19.58 -6.20 -7.03
N ALA A 39 -20.03 -5.02 -6.60
CA ALA A 39 -19.20 -4.13 -5.82
C ALA A 39 -19.16 -4.52 -4.34
N LEU A 40 -17.97 -4.40 -3.74
CA LEU A 40 -17.76 -4.55 -2.30
C LEU A 40 -17.22 -3.25 -1.71
N LEU A 41 -18.06 -2.53 -0.96
CA LEU A 41 -17.76 -1.24 -0.34
C LEU A 41 -17.87 -1.36 1.18
N SER A 42 -16.80 -1.72 1.83
CA SER A 42 -16.76 -1.92 3.30
C SER A 42 -15.36 -1.70 3.86
N GLU A 43 -15.29 -1.36 5.12
CA GLU A 43 -14.08 -1.38 5.93
C GLU A 43 -13.49 -2.79 5.99
N GLY A 44 -12.18 -2.88 6.22
CA GLY A 44 -11.49 -4.16 6.40
C GLY A 44 -11.97 -4.88 7.66
N ARG A 45 -12.75 -5.95 7.48
CA ARG A 45 -13.34 -6.79 8.54
C ARG A 45 -13.62 -8.21 8.04
N ASN A 46 -13.99 -9.13 8.93
CA ASN A 46 -14.27 -10.52 8.54
C ASN A 46 -15.33 -10.60 7.41
N MET A 47 -16.38 -9.78 7.47
CA MET A 47 -17.43 -9.77 6.45
C MET A 47 -16.95 -9.26 5.08
N TRP A 48 -15.89 -8.46 5.01
CA TRP A 48 -15.25 -8.12 3.74
C TRP A 48 -14.72 -9.38 3.05
N VAL A 49 -13.97 -10.19 3.82
CA VAL A 49 -13.36 -11.44 3.37
C VAL A 49 -14.41 -12.50 3.01
N ILE A 50 -15.37 -12.71 3.90
CA ILE A 50 -16.47 -13.67 3.69
C ILE A 50 -17.31 -13.26 2.47
N GLY A 51 -17.60 -11.97 2.34
CA GLY A 51 -18.35 -11.42 1.22
C GLY A 51 -17.69 -11.69 -0.11
N GLU A 52 -16.39 -11.38 -0.23
CA GLU A 52 -15.65 -11.66 -1.47
C GLU A 52 -15.60 -13.15 -1.82
N LEU A 53 -15.25 -13.99 -0.86
CA LEU A 53 -15.23 -15.44 -1.10
C LEU A 53 -16.61 -15.95 -1.49
N SER A 54 -17.69 -15.42 -0.89
CA SER A 54 -19.07 -15.79 -1.24
C SER A 54 -19.44 -15.34 -2.65
N MET A 55 -18.97 -14.17 -3.10
CA MET A 55 -19.12 -13.73 -4.50
C MET A 55 -18.47 -14.73 -5.46
N PHE A 56 -17.27 -15.22 -5.17
CA PHE A 56 -16.59 -16.22 -5.99
C PHE A 56 -17.36 -17.56 -6.01
N TYR A 57 -17.94 -17.98 -4.87
CA TYR A 57 -18.79 -19.17 -4.83
C TYR A 57 -20.12 -18.99 -5.56
N ALA A 58 -20.58 -17.76 -5.75
CA ALA A 58 -21.70 -17.43 -6.64
C ALA A 58 -21.28 -17.22 -8.10
N GLY A 59 -19.98 -17.28 -8.40
CA GLY A 59 -19.42 -17.06 -9.73
C GLY A 59 -19.31 -15.58 -10.13
N ALA A 60 -19.52 -14.67 -9.20
CA ALA A 60 -19.44 -13.22 -9.45
C ALA A 60 -17.99 -12.72 -9.51
N VAL A 61 -17.82 -11.60 -10.20
CA VAL A 61 -16.58 -10.82 -10.25
C VAL A 61 -16.64 -9.74 -9.17
N ASN A 62 -15.67 -9.69 -8.26
CA ASN A 62 -15.62 -8.64 -7.25
C ASN A 62 -15.07 -7.33 -7.83
N VAL A 63 -15.76 -6.23 -7.55
CA VAL A 63 -15.29 -4.85 -7.77
C VAL A 63 -15.02 -4.22 -6.39
N PRO A 64 -13.81 -4.42 -5.83
CA PRO A 64 -13.49 -3.88 -4.51
C PRO A 64 -13.33 -2.37 -4.57
N LEU A 65 -14.06 -1.66 -3.70
CA LEU A 65 -14.11 -0.20 -3.69
C LEU A 65 -13.61 0.38 -2.38
N SER A 66 -12.83 1.45 -2.48
CA SER A 66 -12.32 2.16 -1.31
C SER A 66 -13.44 2.93 -0.60
N ILE A 67 -13.46 2.81 0.72
CA ILE A 67 -14.37 3.60 1.57
C ILE A 67 -14.08 5.11 1.56
N LYS A 68 -12.96 5.53 0.96
CA LYS A 68 -12.58 6.93 0.81
C LYS A 68 -13.18 7.60 -0.43
N LEU A 69 -13.76 6.82 -1.35
CA LEU A 69 -14.38 7.35 -2.56
C LEU A 69 -15.55 8.25 -2.20
N GLU A 70 -15.61 9.40 -2.85
CA GLU A 70 -16.76 10.31 -2.73
C GLU A 70 -17.87 9.86 -3.69
N GLU A 71 -19.12 10.08 -3.28
CA GLU A 71 -20.30 9.56 -3.97
C GLU A 71 -20.55 10.16 -5.35
N SER A 72 -20.24 11.44 -5.55
CA SER A 72 -20.72 12.21 -6.71
C SER A 72 -20.03 11.86 -8.04
N ASN A 73 -18.74 11.59 -8.02
CA ASN A 73 -17.96 11.32 -9.24
C ASN A 73 -17.20 9.99 -9.17
N ASP A 74 -16.37 9.81 -8.13
CA ASP A 74 -15.46 8.69 -8.07
C ASP A 74 -16.16 7.34 -7.86
N LEU A 75 -17.10 7.28 -6.90
CA LEU A 75 -17.85 6.06 -6.60
C LEU A 75 -18.83 5.73 -7.73
N LEU A 76 -19.60 6.73 -8.16
CA LEU A 76 -20.59 6.57 -9.24
C LEU A 76 -19.94 6.09 -10.54
N PHE A 77 -18.81 6.70 -10.93
CA PHE A 77 -18.06 6.30 -12.12
C PHE A 77 -17.70 4.81 -12.07
N ARG A 78 -17.13 4.34 -10.94
CA ARG A 78 -16.67 2.95 -10.83
C ARG A 78 -17.82 1.95 -10.86
N LEU A 79 -18.96 2.29 -10.26
CA LEU A 79 -20.15 1.44 -10.27
C LEU A 79 -20.74 1.31 -11.68
N ILE A 80 -20.85 2.42 -12.42
CA ILE A 80 -21.39 2.41 -13.78
C ILE A 80 -20.39 1.81 -14.77
N HIS A 81 -19.14 2.30 -14.77
CA HIS A 81 -18.11 1.78 -15.68
C HIS A 81 -17.81 0.30 -15.44
N GLY A 82 -17.89 -0.14 -14.18
CA GLY A 82 -17.70 -1.54 -13.78
C GLY A 82 -18.91 -2.46 -14.07
N ASP A 83 -19.97 -1.98 -14.70
CA ASP A 83 -21.22 -2.76 -14.97
C ASP A 83 -21.74 -3.48 -13.72
N VAL A 84 -21.70 -2.80 -12.58
CA VAL A 84 -22.06 -3.39 -11.29
C VAL A 84 -23.56 -3.66 -11.23
N LYS A 85 -23.94 -4.93 -11.04
CA LYS A 85 -25.34 -5.38 -10.90
C LYS A 85 -25.77 -5.54 -9.45
N PHE A 86 -24.86 -5.85 -8.56
CA PHE A 86 -25.11 -6.04 -7.14
C PHE A 86 -24.08 -5.27 -6.32
N ILE A 87 -24.50 -4.74 -5.19
CA ILE A 87 -23.60 -4.01 -4.28
C ILE A 87 -23.67 -4.66 -2.91
N MET A 88 -22.54 -4.98 -2.33
CA MET A 88 -22.40 -5.36 -0.93
C MET A 88 -21.76 -4.20 -0.18
N VAL A 89 -22.45 -3.62 0.81
CA VAL A 89 -22.06 -2.37 1.43
C VAL A 89 -22.17 -2.43 2.95
N SER A 90 -21.19 -1.86 3.68
CA SER A 90 -21.29 -1.67 5.13
C SER A 90 -22.29 -0.57 5.48
N GLY A 91 -22.91 -0.68 6.64
CA GLY A 91 -23.88 0.32 7.14
C GLY A 91 -23.32 1.74 7.20
N THR A 92 -22.02 1.87 7.51
CA THR A 92 -21.32 3.17 7.54
C THR A 92 -21.18 3.82 6.16
N GLN A 93 -21.13 3.02 5.09
CA GLN A 93 -21.00 3.49 3.70
C GLN A 93 -22.34 3.57 2.95
N LEU A 94 -23.41 2.99 3.50
CA LEU A 94 -24.72 2.89 2.86
C LEU A 94 -25.26 4.26 2.40
N LYS A 95 -25.06 5.31 3.20
CA LYS A 95 -25.48 6.67 2.85
C LYS A 95 -24.93 7.12 1.48
N LYS A 96 -23.72 6.73 1.11
CA LYS A 96 -23.12 7.08 -0.18
C LYS A 96 -23.88 6.46 -1.34
N ILE A 97 -24.31 5.19 -1.18
CA ILE A 97 -25.10 4.48 -2.20
C ILE A 97 -26.48 5.11 -2.32
N ARG A 98 -27.14 5.43 -1.20
CA ARG A 98 -28.45 6.08 -1.20
C ARG A 98 -28.44 7.44 -1.90
N LEU A 99 -27.37 8.23 -1.78
CA LEU A 99 -27.20 9.53 -2.43
C LEU A 99 -27.13 9.44 -3.96
N ILE A 100 -26.70 8.33 -4.52
CA ILE A 100 -26.53 8.13 -5.96
C ILE A 100 -27.48 7.08 -6.56
N LYS A 101 -28.38 6.50 -5.77
CA LYS A 101 -29.24 5.36 -6.15
C LYS A 101 -30.02 5.58 -7.45
N ASP A 102 -30.54 6.81 -7.68
CA ASP A 102 -31.34 7.13 -8.86
C ASP A 102 -30.53 7.07 -10.17
N LYS A 103 -29.20 7.11 -10.06
CA LYS A 103 -28.27 6.98 -11.19
C LYS A 103 -27.78 5.55 -11.40
N LEU A 104 -28.08 4.64 -10.46
CA LEU A 104 -27.68 3.23 -10.48
C LEU A 104 -28.79 2.36 -11.07
N THR A 105 -29.16 2.61 -12.33
CA THR A 105 -30.29 1.96 -13.01
C THR A 105 -30.11 0.45 -13.14
N ASP A 106 -28.87 -0.01 -13.39
CA ASP A 106 -28.53 -1.41 -13.65
C ASP A 106 -28.33 -2.24 -12.37
N VAL A 107 -28.22 -1.56 -11.22
CA VAL A 107 -28.11 -2.24 -9.92
C VAL A 107 -29.43 -2.87 -9.55
N GLN A 108 -29.40 -4.19 -9.35
CA GLN A 108 -30.57 -5.01 -9.05
C GLN A 108 -30.84 -5.07 -7.55
N LYS A 109 -29.79 -5.29 -6.73
CA LYS A 109 -29.89 -5.36 -5.27
C LYS A 109 -28.66 -4.74 -4.58
N VAL A 110 -28.90 -4.17 -3.41
CA VAL A 110 -27.90 -3.62 -2.48
C VAL A 110 -27.99 -4.43 -1.18
N ILE A 111 -26.98 -5.26 -0.92
CA ILE A 111 -26.89 -6.11 0.27
C ILE A 111 -26.19 -5.29 1.36
N VAL A 112 -26.92 -5.02 2.45
CA VAL A 112 -26.40 -4.22 3.56
C VAL A 112 -25.84 -5.14 4.64
N LEU A 113 -24.54 -4.99 4.92
CA LEU A 113 -23.77 -5.87 5.80
C LEU A 113 -24.08 -5.69 7.31
N ASP A 114 -24.67 -4.57 7.66
CA ASP A 114 -25.00 -4.21 9.06
C ASP A 114 -26.50 -3.94 9.17
N ASP A 115 -27.11 -4.35 10.27
CA ASP A 115 -28.54 -4.13 10.51
C ASP A 115 -28.89 -2.65 10.44
N GLN A 116 -30.03 -2.35 9.81
CA GLN A 116 -30.57 -1.02 9.65
C GLN A 116 -31.99 -0.95 10.22
N ASP A 117 -32.38 0.22 10.73
CA ASP A 117 -33.76 0.46 11.17
C ASP A 117 -34.74 0.49 10.01
N HIS A 118 -34.25 0.82 8.80
CA HIS A 118 -35.06 0.91 7.57
C HIS A 118 -34.25 0.55 6.34
N TYR A 119 -34.83 -0.22 5.44
CA TYR A 119 -34.31 -0.59 4.13
C TYR A 119 -35.12 0.11 3.04
N GLU A 120 -34.42 0.71 2.06
CA GLU A 120 -35.03 1.33 0.89
C GLU A 120 -35.26 0.29 -0.23
N ASP A 121 -35.93 0.72 -1.30
CA ASP A 121 -36.11 -0.12 -2.50
C ASP A 121 -34.76 -0.65 -3.03
N LYS A 122 -34.74 -1.90 -3.47
CA LYS A 122 -33.55 -2.69 -3.84
C LYS A 122 -32.60 -3.04 -2.69
N GLU A 123 -32.73 -2.48 -1.51
CA GLU A 123 -31.92 -2.89 -0.36
C GLU A 123 -32.45 -4.20 0.26
N ILE A 124 -31.52 -5.02 0.71
CA ILE A 124 -31.80 -6.29 1.40
C ILE A 124 -30.77 -6.46 2.52
N SER A 125 -31.19 -6.97 3.68
CA SER A 125 -30.26 -7.25 4.77
C SER A 125 -29.37 -8.45 4.48
N LEU A 126 -28.17 -8.45 5.05
CA LEU A 126 -27.28 -9.62 5.04
C LEU A 126 -27.99 -10.85 5.61
N ALA A 127 -28.76 -10.68 6.71
CA ALA A 127 -29.49 -11.77 7.37
C ALA A 127 -30.52 -12.43 6.45
N GLU A 128 -31.24 -11.64 5.63
CA GLU A 128 -32.19 -12.19 4.65
C GLU A 128 -31.48 -12.98 3.56
N VAL A 129 -30.34 -12.50 3.03
CA VAL A 129 -29.56 -13.24 2.03
C VAL A 129 -28.98 -14.53 2.63
N GLN A 130 -28.51 -14.50 3.87
CA GLN A 130 -28.05 -15.68 4.59
C GLN A 130 -29.19 -16.70 4.79
N LYS A 131 -30.39 -16.24 5.17
CA LYS A 131 -31.58 -17.09 5.28
C LYS A 131 -31.95 -17.73 3.92
N MET A 132 -31.91 -16.95 2.84
CA MET A 132 -32.11 -17.52 1.49
C MET A 132 -31.08 -18.60 1.19
N GLY A 133 -29.83 -18.44 1.63
CA GLY A 133 -28.78 -19.44 1.50
C GLY A 133 -29.06 -20.72 2.29
N ASP A 134 -29.50 -20.59 3.54
CA ASP A 134 -29.89 -21.75 4.36
C ASP A 134 -31.06 -22.50 3.73
N GLU A 135 -32.09 -21.79 3.26
CA GLU A 135 -33.23 -22.39 2.54
C GLU A 135 -32.78 -23.08 1.23
N TYR A 136 -31.86 -22.46 0.48
CA TYR A 136 -31.32 -23.05 -0.74
C TYR A 136 -30.57 -24.35 -0.43
N LEU A 137 -29.66 -24.34 0.53
CA LEU A 137 -28.83 -25.49 0.92
C LEU A 137 -29.67 -26.62 1.57
N ALA A 138 -30.80 -26.28 2.21
CA ALA A 138 -31.73 -27.28 2.75
C ALA A 138 -32.58 -27.98 1.67
N ASN A 139 -32.87 -27.29 0.56
CA ASN A 139 -33.74 -27.78 -0.48
C ASN A 139 -33.01 -28.35 -1.71
N HIS A 140 -31.70 -28.15 -1.81
CA HIS A 140 -30.89 -28.60 -2.95
C HIS A 140 -29.67 -29.40 -2.45
N ALA A 141 -29.21 -30.35 -3.27
CA ALA A 141 -28.00 -31.08 -2.97
C ALA A 141 -26.77 -30.13 -2.96
N LEU A 142 -25.80 -30.38 -2.08
CA LEU A 142 -24.58 -29.59 -2.02
C LEU A 142 -23.86 -29.52 -3.37
N GLU A 143 -23.87 -30.59 -4.13
CA GLU A 143 -23.29 -30.70 -5.47
C GLU A 143 -23.92 -29.71 -6.45
N GLU A 144 -25.21 -29.39 -6.30
CA GLU A 144 -25.88 -28.40 -7.12
C GLU A 144 -25.38 -27.00 -6.87
N PHE A 145 -25.26 -26.59 -5.61
CA PHE A 145 -24.62 -25.35 -5.22
C PHE A 145 -23.18 -25.27 -5.74
N LEU A 146 -22.42 -26.35 -5.61
CA LEU A 146 -21.02 -26.40 -6.01
C LEU A 146 -20.80 -26.46 -7.52
N ARG A 147 -21.82 -26.61 -8.35
CA ARG A 147 -21.67 -26.54 -9.82
C ARG A 147 -21.11 -25.21 -10.27
N VAL A 148 -21.52 -24.10 -9.66
CA VAL A 148 -21.04 -22.77 -10.03
C VAL A 148 -19.55 -22.62 -9.70
N PRO A 149 -19.09 -22.75 -8.44
CA PRO A 149 -17.66 -22.60 -8.14
C PRO A 149 -16.79 -23.63 -8.87
N ASN A 150 -17.27 -24.86 -9.09
CA ASN A 150 -16.54 -25.88 -9.84
C ASN A 150 -16.46 -25.58 -11.37
N SER A 151 -17.27 -24.68 -11.87
CA SER A 151 -17.23 -24.24 -13.28
C SER A 151 -16.22 -23.11 -13.53
N ILE A 152 -15.66 -22.53 -12.47
CA ILE A 152 -14.71 -21.42 -12.57
C ILE A 152 -13.39 -21.93 -13.12
N GLN A 153 -12.88 -21.22 -14.14
CA GLN A 153 -11.62 -21.52 -14.78
C GLN A 153 -10.53 -20.55 -14.30
N ASN A 154 -9.30 -20.91 -14.48
CA ASN A 154 -8.14 -20.09 -14.13
C ASN A 154 -8.18 -18.68 -14.73
N ASP A 155 -8.64 -18.59 -15.99
CA ASP A 155 -8.69 -17.35 -16.75
C ASP A 155 -9.99 -16.56 -16.55
N ASP A 156 -10.95 -17.09 -15.77
CA ASP A 156 -12.14 -16.32 -15.39
C ASP A 156 -11.72 -15.11 -14.54
N ILE A 157 -12.42 -14.00 -14.74
CA ILE A 157 -12.15 -12.76 -14.01
C ILE A 157 -12.56 -12.94 -12.55
N ALA A 158 -11.61 -12.68 -11.64
CA ALA A 158 -11.86 -12.67 -10.21
C ALA A 158 -12.22 -11.26 -9.72
N THR A 159 -11.43 -10.25 -10.14
CA THR A 159 -11.68 -8.87 -9.71
C THR A 159 -11.47 -7.84 -10.84
N ILE A 160 -12.16 -6.70 -10.69
CA ILE A 160 -11.86 -5.47 -11.42
C ILE A 160 -11.43 -4.44 -10.39
N THR A 161 -10.11 -4.27 -10.23
CA THR A 161 -9.53 -3.38 -9.22
C THR A 161 -9.19 -2.03 -9.84
N TYR A 162 -9.85 -0.97 -9.37
CA TYR A 162 -9.61 0.37 -9.90
C TYR A 162 -8.35 1.00 -9.35
N THR A 163 -7.46 1.42 -10.24
CA THR A 163 -6.29 2.22 -9.90
C THR A 163 -6.53 3.67 -10.27
N SER A 164 -6.06 4.57 -9.41
CA SER A 164 -5.96 5.99 -9.74
C SER A 164 -4.79 6.15 -10.71
N GLY A 165 -5.09 6.13 -12.00
CA GLY A 165 -4.09 6.41 -13.03
C GLY A 165 -3.46 7.81 -12.87
N THR A 166 -2.38 8.07 -13.60
CA THR A 166 -1.82 9.42 -13.78
C THR A 166 -2.70 10.28 -14.72
N THR A 167 -3.72 9.67 -15.35
CA THR A 167 -4.75 10.28 -16.19
C THR A 167 -6.01 10.60 -15.38
N ALA A 168 -6.87 11.46 -15.91
CA ALA A 168 -8.06 11.96 -15.22
C ALA A 168 -9.02 10.85 -14.74
N ASP A 169 -9.16 9.77 -15.52
CA ASP A 169 -10.09 8.68 -15.20
C ASP A 169 -9.37 7.43 -14.65
N PRO A 170 -9.91 6.81 -13.59
CA PRO A 170 -9.36 5.59 -13.03
C PRO A 170 -9.53 4.40 -13.99
N LYS A 171 -8.50 3.56 -14.08
CA LYS A 171 -8.53 2.33 -14.90
C LYS A 171 -8.90 1.13 -14.05
N GLY A 172 -9.81 0.30 -14.54
CA GLY A 172 -10.16 -0.98 -13.92
C GLY A 172 -9.18 -2.08 -14.36
N VAL A 173 -8.31 -2.50 -13.48
CA VAL A 173 -7.36 -3.60 -13.71
C VAL A 173 -8.12 -4.92 -13.59
N VAL A 174 -8.14 -5.71 -14.66
CA VAL A 174 -8.80 -7.02 -14.71
C VAL A 174 -7.85 -8.10 -14.25
N LEU A 175 -8.14 -8.72 -13.11
CA LEU A 175 -7.34 -9.79 -12.53
C LEU A 175 -8.14 -11.10 -12.53
N THR A 176 -7.51 -12.17 -13.03
CA THR A 176 -8.10 -13.51 -13.08
C THR A 176 -7.81 -14.29 -11.80
N HIS A 177 -8.50 -15.41 -11.60
CA HIS A 177 -8.20 -16.33 -10.49
C HIS A 177 -6.76 -16.83 -10.56
N ARG A 178 -6.22 -17.09 -11.76
CA ARG A 178 -4.82 -17.51 -11.93
C ARG A 178 -3.83 -16.41 -11.54
N ASN A 179 -4.13 -15.14 -11.86
CA ASN A 179 -3.25 -14.04 -11.44
C ASN A 179 -3.06 -14.04 -9.91
N TYR A 180 -4.14 -14.21 -9.14
CA TYR A 180 -4.10 -14.25 -7.68
C TYR A 180 -3.37 -15.49 -7.16
N THR A 181 -3.74 -16.69 -7.61
CA THR A 181 -3.12 -17.93 -7.13
C THR A 181 -1.64 -17.98 -7.46
N SER A 182 -1.24 -17.59 -8.67
CA SER A 182 0.17 -17.53 -9.05
C SER A 182 0.95 -16.54 -8.20
N ASN A 183 0.40 -15.34 -7.93
CA ASN A 183 1.13 -14.35 -7.14
C ASN A 183 1.24 -14.74 -5.65
N VAL A 184 0.28 -15.47 -5.10
CA VAL A 184 0.41 -16.08 -3.76
C VAL A 184 1.58 -17.08 -3.74
N GLU A 185 1.64 -18.00 -4.70
CA GLU A 185 2.74 -18.97 -4.84
C GLU A 185 4.09 -18.26 -5.01
N GLN A 186 4.15 -17.28 -5.90
CA GLN A 186 5.33 -16.46 -6.18
C GLN A 186 5.82 -15.69 -4.95
N ALA A 187 4.95 -15.01 -4.23
CA ALA A 187 5.32 -14.23 -3.05
C ALA A 187 5.87 -15.09 -1.91
N LEU A 188 5.37 -16.33 -1.76
CA LEU A 188 5.88 -17.30 -0.81
C LEU A 188 7.31 -17.76 -1.11
N THR A 189 7.84 -17.52 -2.31
CA THR A 189 9.27 -17.76 -2.63
C THR A 189 10.22 -16.75 -1.99
N LEU A 190 9.70 -15.62 -1.53
CA LEU A 190 10.49 -14.55 -0.88
C LEU A 190 10.50 -14.66 0.64
N VAL A 191 9.36 -15.06 1.22
CA VAL A 191 9.19 -15.17 2.67
C VAL A 191 8.34 -16.39 2.99
N ASN A 192 8.89 -17.33 3.74
CA ASN A 192 8.13 -18.49 4.21
C ASN A 192 7.25 -18.06 5.41
N ILE A 193 5.94 -18.14 5.25
CA ILE A 193 4.95 -17.87 6.30
C ILE A 193 4.59 -19.18 7.00
N ASP A 194 4.79 -19.21 8.32
CA ASP A 194 4.41 -20.35 9.18
C ASP A 194 2.91 -20.27 9.52
N GLN A 195 2.27 -21.44 9.64
CA GLN A 195 0.83 -21.52 10.00
C GLN A 195 0.51 -20.89 11.36
N ASN A 196 1.46 -20.79 12.27
CA ASN A 196 1.28 -20.16 13.59
C ASN A 196 1.47 -18.64 13.54
N TRP A 197 1.82 -18.08 12.39
CA TRP A 197 2.01 -16.64 12.29
C TRP A 197 0.68 -15.88 12.25
N ARG A 198 0.77 -14.66 12.72
CA ARG A 198 -0.33 -13.70 12.71
C ARG A 198 0.12 -12.44 11.98
N THR A 199 -0.80 -11.84 11.22
CA THR A 199 -0.66 -10.47 10.72
C THR A 199 -1.82 -9.61 11.19
N LEU A 200 -1.60 -8.30 11.30
CA LEU A 200 -2.66 -7.32 11.46
C LEU A 200 -2.75 -6.51 10.16
N ILE A 201 -3.88 -6.62 9.49
CA ILE A 201 -4.18 -5.88 8.26
C ILE A 201 -4.54 -4.46 8.63
N ILE A 202 -3.64 -3.52 8.33
CA ILE A 202 -3.80 -2.08 8.57
C ILE A 202 -4.14 -1.36 7.26
N LEU A 203 -3.63 -1.89 6.15
CA LEU A 203 -3.87 -1.33 4.83
C LEU A 203 -5.24 -1.75 4.31
N PRO A 204 -5.88 -0.92 3.46
CA PRO A 204 -7.18 -1.24 2.90
C PRO A 204 -7.18 -2.52 2.06
N LEU A 205 -8.19 -3.38 2.23
CA LEU A 205 -8.33 -4.65 1.50
C LEU A 205 -8.72 -4.47 0.03
N ASP A 206 -9.26 -3.32 -0.36
CA ASP A 206 -9.52 -2.97 -1.77
C ASP A 206 -8.24 -2.80 -2.60
N HIS A 207 -7.06 -2.71 -1.94
CA HIS A 207 -5.77 -2.69 -2.61
C HIS A 207 -5.13 -4.07 -2.67
N CYS A 208 -4.68 -4.49 -3.87
CA CYS A 208 -4.06 -5.80 -4.11
C CYS A 208 -2.95 -6.16 -3.10
N PHE A 209 -2.18 -5.20 -2.58
CA PHE A 209 -1.11 -5.48 -1.64
C PHE A 209 -1.60 -6.06 -0.31
N ALA A 210 -2.60 -5.43 0.31
CA ALA A 210 -3.20 -5.96 1.54
C ALA A 210 -4.03 -7.23 1.25
N HIS A 211 -4.70 -7.25 0.13
CA HIS A 211 -5.55 -8.32 -0.33
C HIS A 211 -4.74 -9.62 -0.52
N VAL A 212 -3.68 -9.60 -1.33
CA VAL A 212 -2.85 -10.80 -1.59
C VAL A 212 -1.98 -11.12 -0.38
N VAL A 213 -1.16 -10.18 0.09
CA VAL A 213 -0.14 -10.48 1.12
C VAL A 213 -0.73 -10.54 2.52
N GLY A 214 -1.73 -9.70 2.81
CA GLY A 214 -2.38 -9.65 4.14
C GLY A 214 -3.44 -10.74 4.33
N PHE A 215 -4.10 -11.16 3.27
CA PHE A 215 -5.21 -12.11 3.36
C PHE A 215 -4.93 -13.43 2.62
N TYR A 216 -4.75 -13.45 1.29
CA TYR A 216 -4.67 -14.72 0.55
C TYR A 216 -3.45 -15.56 0.92
N ILE A 217 -2.28 -14.94 1.13
CA ILE A 217 -1.10 -15.67 1.62
C ILE A 217 -1.38 -16.29 2.99
N MET A 218 -2.00 -15.54 3.92
CA MET A 218 -2.32 -16.06 5.24
C MET A 218 -3.30 -17.24 5.15
N MET A 219 -4.33 -17.12 4.33
CA MET A 219 -5.31 -18.18 4.09
C MET A 219 -4.64 -19.42 3.50
N SER A 220 -3.78 -19.27 2.47
CA SER A 220 -3.09 -20.38 1.82
C SER A 220 -2.18 -21.18 2.77
N ARG A 221 -1.71 -20.54 3.85
CA ARG A 221 -0.84 -21.17 4.87
C ARG A 221 -1.59 -21.59 6.13
N GLY A 222 -2.91 -21.39 6.20
CA GLY A 222 -3.69 -21.63 7.42
C GLY A 222 -3.28 -20.71 8.58
N ALA A 223 -2.64 -19.59 8.27
CA ALA A 223 -2.14 -18.63 9.25
C ALA A 223 -3.22 -17.60 9.62
N THR A 224 -3.01 -16.82 10.68
CA THR A 224 -4.01 -15.93 11.23
C THR A 224 -3.91 -14.53 10.63
N ALA A 225 -4.97 -14.05 9.98
CA ALA A 225 -5.18 -12.66 9.63
C ALA A 225 -6.11 -11.97 10.65
N ALA A 226 -5.72 -10.80 11.12
CA ALA A 226 -6.55 -9.95 11.96
C ALA A 226 -6.78 -8.60 11.28
N THR A 227 -7.94 -7.98 11.49
CA THR A 227 -8.25 -6.64 10.99
C THR A 227 -8.24 -5.61 12.12
N VAL A 228 -7.88 -4.37 11.81
CA VAL A 228 -7.95 -3.28 12.80
C VAL A 228 -9.39 -3.03 13.18
N LYS A 229 -9.67 -2.85 14.48
CA LYS A 229 -11.01 -2.45 14.95
C LYS A 229 -11.43 -1.16 14.25
N VAL A 230 -12.55 -1.22 13.55
CA VAL A 230 -13.17 -0.07 12.91
C VAL A 230 -13.66 0.90 14.01
N GLY A 231 -13.24 2.16 13.92
CA GLY A 231 -13.70 3.23 14.80
C GLY A 231 -14.92 3.93 14.21
N ARG A 232 -15.62 4.69 15.03
CA ARG A 232 -16.76 5.55 14.59
C ARG A 232 -16.30 6.65 13.63
N THR A 233 -15.02 7.00 13.69
CA THR A 233 -14.38 7.99 12.83
C THR A 233 -13.06 7.45 12.28
N PRO A 234 -12.55 7.95 11.14
CA PRO A 234 -11.24 7.59 10.62
C PRO A 234 -10.10 7.82 11.64
N LEU A 235 -10.20 8.91 12.44
CA LEU A 235 -9.23 9.22 13.49
C LEU A 235 -9.23 8.17 14.62
N GLU A 236 -10.40 7.67 14.98
CA GLU A 236 -10.54 6.61 15.99
C GLU A 236 -9.94 5.30 15.47
N SER A 237 -10.19 4.93 14.22
CA SER A 237 -9.57 3.77 13.57
C SER A 237 -8.05 3.86 13.59
N LEU A 238 -7.47 5.03 13.28
CA LEU A 238 -6.02 5.25 13.36
C LEU A 238 -5.47 5.10 14.79
N LYS A 239 -6.21 5.56 15.80
CA LYS A 239 -5.84 5.39 17.23
C LYS A 239 -5.89 3.93 17.68
N ASN A 240 -6.74 3.11 17.07
CA ASN A 240 -6.85 1.70 17.39
C ASN A 240 -5.63 0.89 16.90
N ILE A 241 -4.91 1.34 15.87
CA ILE A 241 -3.79 0.60 15.29
C ILE A 241 -2.73 0.17 16.34
N PRO A 242 -2.10 1.08 17.11
CA PRO A 242 -1.09 0.68 18.09
C PRO A 242 -1.64 -0.19 19.23
N LEU A 243 -2.92 -0.04 19.58
CA LEU A 243 -3.58 -0.87 20.59
C LEU A 243 -3.78 -2.29 20.05
N ASN A 244 -4.29 -2.41 18.83
CA ASN A 244 -4.54 -3.71 18.20
C ASN A 244 -3.25 -4.44 17.84
N ILE A 245 -2.15 -3.75 17.48
CA ILE A 245 -0.83 -4.37 17.33
C ILE A 245 -0.41 -5.08 18.61
N LYS A 246 -0.57 -4.43 19.78
CA LYS A 246 -0.22 -5.04 21.07
C LYS A 246 -1.09 -6.25 21.43
N GLU A 247 -2.37 -6.20 21.11
CA GLU A 247 -3.33 -7.27 21.39
C GLU A 247 -3.14 -8.47 20.49
N VAL A 248 -3.02 -8.26 19.17
CA VAL A 248 -2.86 -9.32 18.17
C VAL A 248 -1.47 -9.94 18.22
N ARG A 249 -0.44 -9.16 18.58
CA ARG A 249 0.96 -9.60 18.60
C ARG A 249 1.37 -10.18 17.25
N PRO A 250 1.30 -9.41 16.16
CA PRO A 250 1.59 -9.91 14.82
C PRO A 250 3.06 -10.28 14.65
N HIS A 251 3.33 -11.24 13.76
CA HIS A 251 4.69 -11.65 13.39
C HIS A 251 5.24 -10.80 12.24
N PHE A 252 4.37 -10.30 11.37
CA PHE A 252 4.72 -9.29 10.38
C PHE A 252 3.54 -8.34 10.15
N ILE A 253 3.84 -7.15 9.61
CA ILE A 253 2.84 -6.13 9.27
C ILE A 253 3.19 -5.54 7.90
N LEU A 254 2.16 -5.35 7.07
CA LEU A 254 2.28 -4.59 5.84
C LEU A 254 2.24 -3.09 6.15
N SER A 255 3.12 -2.34 5.52
CA SER A 255 3.27 -0.91 5.78
C SER A 255 3.49 -0.12 4.49
N VAL A 256 3.26 1.17 4.59
CA VAL A 256 3.63 2.16 3.58
C VAL A 256 4.56 3.20 4.22
N PRO A 257 5.37 3.94 3.44
CA PRO A 257 6.34 4.89 4.02
C PRO A 257 5.74 5.90 4.99
N ALA A 258 4.53 6.40 4.74
CA ALA A 258 3.84 7.35 5.61
C ALA A 258 3.54 6.75 7.01
N LEU A 259 3.06 5.51 7.05
CA LEU A 259 2.78 4.80 8.31
C LEU A 259 4.08 4.49 9.07
N ALA A 260 5.12 4.08 8.35
CA ALA A 260 6.45 3.85 8.92
C ALA A 260 7.04 5.11 9.56
N LYS A 261 6.94 6.27 8.87
CA LYS A 261 7.35 7.57 9.43
C LYS A 261 6.58 7.91 10.71
N THR A 262 5.28 7.64 10.73
CA THR A 262 4.43 7.86 11.91
C THR A 262 4.85 6.99 13.09
N PHE A 263 5.09 5.70 12.89
CA PHE A 263 5.57 4.81 13.96
C PHE A 263 6.94 5.26 14.48
N LYS A 264 7.90 5.60 13.60
CA LYS A 264 9.19 6.16 14.00
C LYS A 264 9.02 7.40 14.87
N LYS A 265 8.19 8.35 14.45
CA LYS A 265 7.91 9.59 15.22
C LYS A 265 7.36 9.27 16.60
N ASN A 266 6.42 8.34 16.73
CA ASN A 266 5.83 7.95 18.00
C ASN A 266 6.87 7.29 18.93
N ILE A 267 7.74 6.42 18.40
CA ILE A 267 8.85 5.82 19.16
C ILE A 267 9.78 6.90 19.67
N GLU A 268 10.24 7.80 18.81
CA GLU A 268 11.16 8.89 19.19
C GLU A 268 10.53 9.82 20.23
N GLN A 269 9.23 10.12 20.13
CA GLN A 269 8.51 10.90 21.12
C GLN A 269 8.45 10.18 22.47
N GLY A 270 8.13 8.88 22.46
CA GLY A 270 8.12 8.06 23.68
C GLY A 270 9.49 7.98 24.37
N ILE A 271 10.59 7.91 23.59
CA ILE A 271 11.96 7.95 24.12
C ILE A 271 12.29 9.32 24.69
N ARG A 272 11.92 10.41 24.02
CA ARG A 272 12.14 11.79 24.51
C ARG A 272 11.40 12.07 25.82
N ALA A 273 10.18 11.54 25.97
CA ALA A 273 9.39 11.68 27.20
C ALA A 273 10.07 11.04 28.42
N LYS A 274 10.96 10.05 28.22
CA LYS A 274 11.73 9.39 29.28
C LYS A 274 13.00 10.17 29.72
N GLY A 275 13.27 11.32 29.11
CA GLY A 275 14.34 12.24 29.50
C GLY A 275 15.63 12.13 28.66
N LYS A 276 16.48 13.15 28.85
CA LYS A 276 17.69 13.36 28.02
C LYS A 276 18.67 12.18 28.06
N ASN A 277 18.85 11.53 29.20
CA ASN A 277 19.78 10.40 29.34
C ASN A 277 19.29 9.17 28.54
N THR A 278 17.97 8.90 28.55
CA THR A 278 17.38 7.84 27.73
C THR A 278 17.57 8.11 26.24
N VAL A 279 17.43 9.37 25.81
CA VAL A 279 17.68 9.77 24.40
C VAL A 279 19.14 9.52 24.01
N LYS A 280 20.12 9.90 24.87
CA LYS A 280 21.53 9.66 24.60
C LYS A 280 21.84 8.16 24.49
N LEU A 281 21.31 7.37 25.43
CA LEU A 281 21.50 5.92 25.46
C LEU A 281 20.85 5.24 24.25
N PHE A 282 19.63 5.64 23.88
CA PHE A 282 18.95 5.17 22.67
C PHE A 282 19.76 5.46 21.41
N ASN A 283 20.21 6.70 21.22
CA ASN A 283 20.97 7.10 20.04
C ASN A 283 22.31 6.36 19.94
N PHE A 284 23.00 6.14 21.06
CA PHE A 284 24.23 5.37 21.07
C PHE A 284 23.98 3.90 20.73
N GLY A 285 22.98 3.27 21.36
CA GLY A 285 22.56 1.90 21.04
C GLY A 285 22.13 1.74 19.57
N MET A 286 21.40 2.71 19.03
CA MET A 286 21.04 2.74 17.60
C MET A 286 22.28 2.74 16.71
N LYS A 287 23.26 3.59 17.01
CA LYS A 287 24.52 3.65 16.24
C LYS A 287 25.27 2.32 16.27
N VAL A 288 25.40 1.69 17.44
CA VAL A 288 26.04 0.37 17.59
C VAL A 288 25.32 -0.68 16.74
N ARG A 289 23.99 -0.74 16.81
CA ARG A 289 23.18 -1.71 16.07
C ARG A 289 23.22 -1.47 14.56
N GLN A 290 23.16 -0.22 14.12
CA GLN A 290 23.29 0.13 12.69
C GLN A 290 24.66 -0.26 12.13
N ILE A 291 25.74 -0.11 12.89
CA ILE A 291 27.07 -0.59 12.49
C ILE A 291 27.10 -2.12 12.43
N TYR A 292 26.50 -2.79 13.42
CA TYR A 292 26.46 -4.25 13.49
C TYR A 292 25.70 -4.85 12.31
N TYR A 293 24.46 -4.43 12.08
CA TYR A 293 23.62 -4.97 11.01
C TYR A 293 24.02 -4.46 9.61
N GLY A 294 24.51 -3.21 9.51
CA GLY A 294 24.88 -2.57 8.23
C GLY A 294 23.66 -2.31 7.34
N ASP A 295 23.95 -2.04 6.07
CA ASP A 295 22.93 -1.75 5.04
C ASP A 295 22.50 -3.02 4.28
N SER A 296 23.13 -4.16 4.55
CA SER A 296 22.92 -5.43 3.85
C SER A 296 23.41 -6.58 4.70
N ASN A 297 22.72 -7.72 4.62
CA ASN A 297 23.21 -8.98 5.18
C ASN A 297 24.17 -9.73 4.22
N LEU A 298 24.31 -9.27 2.97
CA LEU A 298 25.25 -9.84 2.00
C LEU A 298 26.71 -9.45 2.28
N ASP A 299 26.94 -8.26 2.86
CA ASP A 299 28.26 -7.67 3.08
C ASP A 299 28.66 -7.71 4.57
N PHE A 300 28.27 -8.78 5.28
CA PHE A 300 28.60 -8.88 6.70
C PHE A 300 30.11 -9.07 6.91
N LYS A 301 30.76 -8.06 7.53
CA LYS A 301 32.19 -8.11 7.85
C LYS A 301 32.42 -8.76 9.21
N GLY A 302 33.28 -9.78 9.29
CA GLY A 302 33.51 -10.58 10.51
C GLY A 302 33.86 -9.76 11.78
N TRP A 303 34.56 -8.61 11.65
CA TRP A 303 34.86 -7.75 12.79
C TRP A 303 33.62 -7.20 13.51
N ARG A 304 32.48 -7.12 12.83
CA ARG A 304 31.20 -6.68 13.43
C ARG A 304 30.72 -7.59 14.53
N TYR A 305 31.14 -8.87 14.53
CA TYR A 305 30.83 -9.80 15.64
C TYR A 305 31.36 -9.31 16.99
N LEU A 306 32.40 -8.51 17.04
CA LEU A 306 32.89 -7.88 18.26
C LEU A 306 31.87 -6.98 18.94
N LEU A 307 30.91 -6.46 18.18
CA LEU A 307 29.83 -5.62 18.70
C LEU A 307 28.64 -6.43 19.25
N LYS A 308 28.62 -7.76 19.05
CA LYS A 308 27.50 -8.62 19.48
C LYS A 308 27.16 -8.49 20.97
N PRO A 309 28.12 -8.44 21.93
CA PRO A 309 27.80 -8.23 23.34
C PRO A 309 27.10 -6.88 23.61
N LEU A 310 27.56 -5.80 22.96
CA LEU A 310 26.94 -4.49 23.09
C LEU A 310 25.52 -4.47 22.46
N VAL A 311 25.35 -5.11 21.32
CA VAL A 311 24.04 -5.28 20.68
C VAL A 311 23.07 -5.97 21.63
N ALA A 312 23.49 -7.07 22.27
CA ALA A 312 22.68 -7.80 23.24
C ALA A 312 22.35 -6.97 24.49
N LEU A 313 23.33 -6.20 24.99
CA LEU A 313 23.14 -5.31 26.13
C LEU A 313 22.08 -4.24 25.83
N PHE A 314 22.22 -3.51 24.72
CA PHE A 314 21.26 -2.48 24.34
C PHE A 314 19.89 -3.06 23.99
N ASP A 315 19.84 -4.27 23.45
CA ASP A 315 18.61 -4.99 23.22
C ASP A 315 17.84 -5.17 24.52
N LYS A 316 18.49 -5.73 25.54
CA LYS A 316 17.91 -5.98 26.87
C LYS A 316 17.45 -4.70 27.57
N ILE A 317 18.22 -3.61 27.47
CA ILE A 317 17.96 -2.38 28.22
C ILE A 317 16.87 -1.52 27.56
N ILE A 318 16.87 -1.42 26.23
CA ILE A 318 16.04 -0.45 25.49
C ILE A 318 15.19 -1.11 24.41
N PHE A 319 15.81 -1.85 23.46
CA PHE A 319 15.12 -2.19 22.23
C PHE A 319 14.04 -3.28 22.40
N SER A 320 14.21 -4.21 23.33
CA SER A 320 13.13 -5.14 23.72
C SER A 320 11.87 -4.37 24.15
N LYS A 321 12.03 -3.33 24.98
CA LYS A 321 10.90 -2.49 25.44
C LYS A 321 10.27 -1.66 24.32
N VAL A 322 11.04 -1.29 23.30
CA VAL A 322 10.50 -0.65 22.09
C VAL A 322 9.66 -1.66 21.31
N ARG A 323 10.14 -2.90 21.16
CA ARG A 323 9.42 -3.97 20.45
C ARG A 323 8.15 -4.44 21.17
N GLU A 324 8.10 -4.35 22.50
CA GLU A 324 6.86 -4.60 23.27
C GLU A 324 5.68 -3.71 22.83
N ASN A 325 5.95 -2.49 22.34
CA ASN A 325 4.92 -1.65 21.76
C ASN A 325 4.31 -2.21 20.48
N PHE A 326 5.00 -3.15 19.85
CA PHE A 326 4.54 -3.90 18.68
C PHE A 326 4.11 -5.34 19.04
N GLY A 327 3.78 -5.60 20.31
CA GLY A 327 3.32 -6.91 20.80
C GLY A 327 4.44 -7.92 21.10
N GLY A 328 5.70 -7.57 20.89
CA GLY A 328 6.87 -8.39 21.23
C GLY A 328 7.22 -9.51 20.24
N GLU A 329 6.29 -9.92 19.38
CA GLU A 329 6.46 -11.01 18.41
C GLU A 329 6.80 -10.53 16.99
N LEU A 330 6.76 -9.22 16.74
CA LEU A 330 6.94 -8.66 15.40
C LEU A 330 8.36 -8.88 14.90
N LYS A 331 8.49 -9.64 13.83
CA LYS A 331 9.77 -10.03 13.21
C LYS A 331 10.25 -8.98 12.21
N PHE A 332 9.33 -8.46 11.36
CA PHE A 332 9.63 -7.48 10.33
C PHE A 332 8.36 -6.77 9.83
N PHE A 333 8.58 -5.67 9.12
CA PHE A 333 7.59 -5.04 8.25
C PHE A 333 7.92 -5.34 6.79
N ILE A 334 6.89 -5.41 5.94
CA ILE A 334 7.04 -5.34 4.49
C ILE A 334 6.49 -3.99 4.05
N GLY A 335 7.34 -3.14 3.50
CA GLY A 335 6.99 -1.83 2.98
C GLY A 335 6.76 -1.87 1.47
N GLY A 336 5.62 -1.34 1.02
CA GLY A 336 5.26 -1.26 -0.41
C GLY A 336 4.58 0.04 -0.75
N GLY A 337 4.15 0.16 -2.01
CA GLY A 337 3.37 1.30 -2.52
C GLY A 337 4.16 2.55 -2.89
N ALA A 338 5.33 2.78 -2.29
CA ALA A 338 6.27 3.84 -2.64
C ALA A 338 7.69 3.49 -2.19
N LEU A 339 8.69 4.25 -2.64
CA LEU A 339 10.09 4.06 -2.24
C LEU A 339 10.25 4.32 -0.74
N LEU A 340 11.04 3.48 -0.07
CA LEU A 340 11.32 3.57 1.34
C LEU A 340 12.71 4.16 1.56
N ASP A 341 12.78 5.30 2.23
CA ASP A 341 14.04 5.98 2.55
C ASP A 341 15.01 5.06 3.30
N LYS A 342 16.31 5.08 2.91
CA LYS A 342 17.35 4.23 3.52
C LYS A 342 17.53 4.48 5.02
N ASN A 343 17.39 5.72 5.48
CA ASN A 343 17.54 6.04 6.91
C ASN A 343 16.37 5.50 7.71
N LEU A 344 15.18 5.43 7.09
CA LEU A 344 14.04 4.78 7.70
C LEU A 344 14.26 3.27 7.81
N GLN A 345 14.80 2.61 6.79
CA GLN A 345 15.18 1.18 6.85
C GLN A 345 16.25 0.93 7.92
N LYS A 346 17.29 1.80 8.00
CA LYS A 346 18.33 1.77 9.06
C LYS A 346 17.75 1.94 10.46
N PHE A 347 16.75 2.81 10.61
CA PHE A 347 16.06 2.97 11.89
C PHE A 347 15.39 1.67 12.32
N TYR A 348 14.64 1.03 11.44
CA TYR A 348 13.88 -0.17 11.76
C TYR A 348 14.79 -1.38 12.04
N VAL A 349 15.85 -1.58 11.28
CA VAL A 349 16.84 -2.63 11.62
C VAL A 349 17.53 -2.34 12.94
N GLY A 350 17.78 -1.06 13.23
CA GLY A 350 18.38 -0.61 14.50
C GLY A 350 17.52 -0.96 15.72
N ILE A 351 16.20 -0.81 15.65
CA ILE A 351 15.31 -1.22 16.75
C ILE A 351 15.04 -2.74 16.79
N GLY A 352 15.53 -3.51 15.80
CA GLY A 352 15.41 -4.96 15.73
C GLY A 352 14.11 -5.48 15.10
N ILE A 353 13.41 -4.64 14.36
CA ILE A 353 12.25 -5.00 13.54
C ILE A 353 12.51 -4.43 12.14
N PRO A 354 13.28 -5.11 11.28
CA PRO A 354 13.62 -4.59 9.96
C PRO A 354 12.37 -4.28 9.13
N MET A 355 12.46 -3.27 8.28
CA MET A 355 11.44 -2.94 7.30
C MET A 355 12.01 -3.23 5.91
N TYR A 356 11.48 -4.27 5.29
CA TYR A 356 11.87 -4.74 3.98
C TYR A 356 11.07 -4.02 2.92
N GLN A 357 11.75 -3.43 1.95
CA GLN A 357 11.10 -2.84 0.80
C GLN A 357 10.69 -3.92 -0.18
N GLY A 358 9.41 -3.92 -0.58
CA GLY A 358 8.87 -4.63 -1.73
C GLY A 358 8.52 -3.67 -2.87
N TYR A 359 8.39 -4.24 -4.06
CA TYR A 359 7.92 -3.56 -5.25
C TYR A 359 6.86 -4.38 -5.96
N GLY A 360 5.89 -3.67 -6.48
CA GLY A 360 4.80 -4.24 -7.26
C GLY A 360 3.74 -3.20 -7.62
N LEU A 361 2.80 -3.61 -8.45
CA LEU A 361 1.71 -2.78 -8.96
C LEU A 361 0.46 -3.65 -9.18
N SER A 362 -0.72 -3.03 -9.20
CA SER A 362 -2.00 -3.76 -9.35
C SER A 362 -2.04 -4.58 -10.64
N GLU A 363 -1.43 -4.07 -11.71
CA GLU A 363 -1.31 -4.74 -13.00
C GLU A 363 -0.45 -6.02 -12.96
N ALA A 364 0.20 -6.31 -11.83
CA ALA A 364 0.98 -7.53 -11.58
C ALA A 364 0.55 -8.30 -10.32
N THR A 365 -0.57 -8.04 -9.72
CA THR A 365 -1.36 -8.80 -8.70
C THR A 365 -0.74 -9.01 -7.30
N PRO A 366 -0.02 -8.13 -6.63
CA PRO A 366 0.81 -7.06 -7.14
C PRO A 366 2.30 -7.35 -7.05
N VAL A 367 2.75 -8.45 -6.36
CA VAL A 367 4.14 -8.62 -5.89
C VAL A 367 5.08 -9.03 -7.03
N LEU A 368 6.10 -8.22 -7.29
CA LEU A 368 7.17 -8.51 -8.22
C LEU A 368 8.50 -8.80 -7.54
N SER A 369 8.82 -8.07 -6.48
CA SER A 369 10.06 -8.29 -5.73
C SER A 369 9.93 -7.82 -4.28
N SER A 370 10.77 -8.37 -3.39
CA SER A 370 10.93 -7.86 -2.03
C SER A 370 12.29 -8.24 -1.44
N ASN A 371 12.80 -7.37 -0.57
CA ASN A 371 13.77 -7.77 0.44
C ASN A 371 13.10 -8.71 1.45
N GLY A 372 13.89 -9.52 2.13
CA GLY A 372 13.39 -10.45 3.13
C GLY A 372 14.45 -10.80 4.16
N PRO A 373 14.12 -11.66 5.15
CA PRO A 373 15.05 -12.06 6.21
C PRO A 373 16.32 -12.73 5.67
N GLU A 374 16.18 -13.52 4.60
CA GLU A 374 17.30 -14.26 4.02
C GLU A 374 18.24 -13.37 3.21
N MET A 375 17.70 -12.36 2.54
CA MET A 375 18.48 -11.46 1.70
C MET A 375 17.87 -10.06 1.68
N TYR A 376 18.63 -9.06 2.12
CA TYR A 376 18.25 -7.66 2.00
C TYR A 376 19.45 -6.75 1.70
N ARG A 377 19.17 -5.69 0.97
CA ARG A 377 20.08 -4.55 0.78
C ARG A 377 19.25 -3.27 0.77
N PHE A 378 19.52 -2.35 1.68
CA PHE A 378 18.74 -1.12 1.78
C PHE A 378 18.89 -0.25 0.53
N GLY A 379 17.75 0.28 0.09
CA GLY A 379 17.62 1.01 -1.16
C GLY A 379 17.40 0.15 -2.40
N SER A 380 17.44 -1.21 -2.26
CA SER A 380 16.89 -2.11 -3.28
C SER A 380 15.45 -2.49 -2.97
N SER A 381 14.74 -2.96 -3.97
CA SER A 381 13.42 -3.61 -3.83
C SER A 381 13.52 -5.14 -3.70
N GLY A 382 14.75 -5.66 -3.50
CA GLY A 382 15.02 -7.06 -3.19
C GLY A 382 15.06 -8.00 -4.40
N LYS A 383 14.86 -9.30 -4.11
CA LYS A 383 14.81 -10.36 -5.13
C LYS A 383 13.46 -10.38 -5.82
N LEU A 384 13.47 -10.88 -7.06
CA LEU A 384 12.23 -11.19 -7.79
C LEU A 384 11.52 -12.39 -7.17
N VAL A 385 10.19 -12.38 -7.25
CA VAL A 385 9.36 -13.57 -7.04
C VAL A 385 9.65 -14.62 -8.11
N LYS A 386 9.32 -15.88 -7.86
CA LYS A 386 9.54 -16.98 -8.83
C LYS A 386 8.27 -17.82 -8.99
N PRO A 387 7.95 -18.24 -10.25
CA PRO A 387 8.59 -17.84 -11.50
C PRO A 387 8.15 -16.44 -11.95
N LEU A 388 9.08 -15.62 -12.42
CA LEU A 388 8.84 -14.33 -13.06
C LEU A 388 9.99 -14.02 -14.01
N GLU A 389 9.69 -13.60 -15.22
CA GLU A 389 10.66 -13.05 -16.16
C GLU A 389 10.70 -11.53 -16.01
N LEU A 390 11.90 -10.95 -16.04
CA LEU A 390 12.10 -9.52 -15.98
C LEU A 390 13.23 -9.11 -16.91
N LYS A 391 13.01 -8.02 -17.64
CA LYS A 391 14.03 -7.32 -18.40
C LYS A 391 13.98 -5.82 -18.11
N ILE A 392 15.09 -5.15 -18.29
CA ILE A 392 15.21 -3.70 -18.23
C ILE A 392 15.36 -3.20 -19.66
N CYS A 393 14.50 -2.29 -20.10
CA CYS A 393 14.45 -1.84 -21.48
C CYS A 393 14.71 -0.33 -21.60
N ASP A 394 15.32 0.07 -22.71
CA ASP A 394 15.41 1.48 -23.12
C ASP A 394 14.07 2.02 -23.65
N SER A 395 14.05 3.26 -24.11
CA SER A 395 12.84 3.91 -24.66
C SER A 395 12.33 3.28 -25.96
N GLU A 396 13.14 2.46 -26.63
CA GLU A 396 12.80 1.75 -27.88
C GLU A 396 12.34 0.31 -27.59
N GLY A 397 12.36 -0.11 -26.32
CA GLY A 397 11.99 -1.46 -25.88
C GLY A 397 13.10 -2.50 -26.01
N LYS A 398 14.33 -2.09 -26.29
CA LYS A 398 15.50 -2.96 -26.35
C LYS A 398 16.01 -3.25 -24.94
N GLU A 399 16.32 -4.52 -24.67
CA GLU A 399 16.86 -4.95 -23.38
C GLU A 399 18.26 -4.37 -23.14
N LEU A 400 18.46 -3.84 -21.93
CA LEU A 400 19.69 -3.23 -21.44
C LEU A 400 20.52 -4.24 -20.61
N PRO A 401 21.86 -4.09 -20.59
CA PRO A 401 22.75 -4.88 -19.74
C PRO A 401 22.47 -4.70 -18.24
N LEU A 402 22.91 -5.68 -17.42
CA LEU A 402 22.83 -5.60 -15.96
C LEU A 402 23.54 -4.35 -15.42
N GLY A 403 22.83 -3.61 -14.57
CA GLY A 403 23.30 -2.39 -13.93
C GLY A 403 22.93 -1.12 -14.69
N GLU A 404 22.47 -1.22 -15.92
CA GLU A 404 21.96 -0.09 -16.68
C GLU A 404 20.49 0.20 -16.32
N MET A 405 20.14 1.48 -16.35
CA MET A 405 18.84 1.98 -15.92
C MET A 405 17.89 2.11 -17.11
N GLY A 406 16.71 1.52 -16.99
CA GLY A 406 15.66 1.57 -17.99
C GLY A 406 14.29 1.26 -17.41
N GLU A 407 13.30 1.06 -18.28
CA GLU A 407 11.97 0.64 -17.89
C GLU A 407 11.98 -0.81 -17.42
N ILE A 408 11.31 -1.07 -16.29
CA ILE A 408 11.10 -2.41 -15.78
C ILE A 408 9.96 -3.05 -16.57
N VAL A 409 10.25 -4.18 -17.23
CA VAL A 409 9.29 -4.94 -18.05
C VAL A 409 9.25 -6.36 -17.53
N VAL A 410 8.04 -6.88 -17.25
CA VAL A 410 7.88 -8.19 -16.61
C VAL A 410 6.89 -9.08 -17.35
N LYS A 411 7.09 -10.40 -17.24
CA LYS A 411 6.19 -11.42 -17.78
C LYS A 411 6.01 -12.54 -16.77
N GLY A 412 4.75 -12.91 -16.52
CA GLY A 412 4.39 -13.98 -15.60
C GLY A 412 2.89 -14.15 -15.51
N GLU A 413 2.47 -15.25 -14.90
CA GLU A 413 1.04 -15.57 -14.72
C GLU A 413 0.32 -14.60 -13.78
N ASN A 414 1.05 -13.78 -13.06
CA ASN A 414 0.52 -12.71 -12.21
C ASN A 414 0.24 -11.40 -12.95
N VAL A 415 0.58 -11.30 -14.25
CA VAL A 415 0.28 -10.12 -15.07
C VAL A 415 -1.21 -10.10 -15.41
N MET A 416 -1.84 -8.95 -15.24
CA MET A 416 -3.26 -8.71 -15.51
C MET A 416 -3.72 -9.17 -16.89
N ALA A 417 -5.00 -9.49 -17.03
CA ALA A 417 -5.60 -9.76 -18.33
C ALA A 417 -5.74 -8.49 -19.21
N GLY A 418 -5.79 -7.31 -18.58
CA GLY A 418 -5.89 -6.03 -19.25
C GLY A 418 -6.66 -5.00 -18.41
N TYR A 419 -7.05 -3.90 -19.05
CA TYR A 419 -7.91 -2.89 -18.45
C TYR A 419 -9.36 -3.05 -18.90
N TRP A 420 -10.28 -3.00 -17.95
CA TRP A 420 -11.72 -3.14 -18.22
C TRP A 420 -12.18 -2.06 -19.19
N LYS A 421 -12.85 -2.48 -20.28
CA LYS A 421 -13.36 -1.61 -21.35
C LYS A 421 -12.31 -0.64 -21.95
N ASN A 422 -11.03 -0.97 -21.85
CA ASN A 422 -9.98 -0.12 -22.38
C ASN A 422 -8.90 -0.94 -23.12
N PRO A 423 -9.25 -1.48 -24.30
CA PRO A 423 -8.33 -2.30 -25.08
C PRO A 423 -7.11 -1.53 -25.60
N GLU A 424 -7.25 -0.22 -25.84
CA GLU A 424 -6.16 0.65 -26.30
C GLU A 424 -5.07 0.76 -25.23
N SER A 425 -5.44 1.16 -23.99
CA SER A 425 -4.49 1.19 -22.88
C SER A 425 -3.92 -0.20 -22.55
N THR A 426 -4.71 -1.27 -22.76
CA THR A 426 -4.22 -2.63 -22.58
C THR A 426 -3.11 -2.95 -23.57
N ALA A 427 -3.31 -2.67 -24.87
CA ALA A 427 -2.32 -2.90 -25.92
C ALA A 427 -1.05 -2.04 -25.75
N GLU A 428 -1.18 -0.83 -25.18
CA GLU A 428 -0.02 0.00 -24.82
C GLU A 428 0.80 -0.58 -23.67
N THR A 429 0.11 -1.20 -22.70
CA THR A 429 0.71 -1.62 -21.42
C THR A 429 1.19 -3.07 -21.44
N VAL A 430 0.46 -3.97 -22.11
CA VAL A 430 0.80 -5.40 -22.23
C VAL A 430 1.03 -5.74 -23.69
N LYS A 431 2.28 -6.13 -24.04
CA LYS A 431 2.70 -6.47 -25.40
C LYS A 431 3.32 -7.86 -25.40
N ASP A 432 2.77 -8.80 -26.14
CA ASP A 432 3.25 -10.19 -26.23
C ASP A 432 3.40 -10.88 -24.86
N GLY A 433 2.49 -10.55 -23.93
CA GLY A 433 2.50 -11.03 -22.54
C GLY A 433 3.49 -10.32 -21.61
N TRP A 434 4.22 -9.31 -22.10
CA TRP A 434 5.12 -8.47 -21.32
C TRP A 434 4.40 -7.22 -20.83
N LEU A 435 4.38 -7.02 -19.51
CA LEU A 435 3.87 -5.82 -18.86
C LEU A 435 4.95 -4.74 -18.81
N TYR A 436 4.72 -3.63 -19.48
CA TYR A 436 5.51 -2.40 -19.43
C TYR A 436 5.02 -1.57 -18.24
N THR A 437 5.80 -1.56 -17.16
CA THR A 437 5.35 -1.02 -15.87
C THR A 437 5.35 0.49 -15.80
N CYS A 438 5.97 1.16 -16.73
CA CYS A 438 6.31 2.59 -16.67
C CYS A 438 7.15 2.97 -15.43
N ASP A 439 7.73 2.01 -14.72
CA ASP A 439 8.62 2.25 -13.59
C ASP A 439 10.08 2.10 -14.05
N LEU A 440 10.92 3.02 -13.55
CA LEU A 440 12.35 3.07 -13.85
C LEU A 440 13.14 2.26 -12.85
N GLY A 441 14.08 1.46 -13.32
CA GLY A 441 14.93 0.67 -12.43
C GLY A 441 16.09 -0.03 -13.13
N TYR A 442 16.81 -0.84 -12.37
CA TYR A 442 17.88 -1.71 -12.88
C TYR A 442 18.03 -2.96 -12.02
N MET A 443 18.56 -4.02 -12.62
CA MET A 443 19.00 -5.22 -11.92
C MET A 443 20.48 -5.13 -11.57
N SER A 444 20.83 -5.39 -10.32
CA SER A 444 22.24 -5.47 -9.92
C SER A 444 22.85 -6.82 -10.26
N LYS A 445 24.20 -6.91 -10.23
CA LYS A 445 24.94 -8.16 -10.45
C LYS A 445 24.61 -9.24 -9.43
N GLU A 446 24.16 -8.83 -8.23
CA GLU A 446 23.72 -9.74 -7.16
C GLU A 446 22.27 -10.23 -7.32
N GLY A 447 21.59 -9.83 -8.41
CA GLY A 447 20.21 -10.23 -8.68
C GLY A 447 19.18 -9.49 -7.82
N LEU A 448 19.48 -8.25 -7.40
CA LEU A 448 18.56 -7.38 -6.68
C LEU A 448 18.00 -6.31 -7.62
N LEU A 449 16.70 -6.13 -7.57
CA LEU A 449 16.01 -5.06 -8.30
C LEU A 449 16.12 -3.73 -7.54
N TYR A 450 16.45 -2.67 -8.25
CA TYR A 450 16.44 -1.29 -7.76
C TYR A 450 15.41 -0.49 -8.54
N VAL A 451 14.30 -0.15 -7.90
CA VAL A 451 13.29 0.77 -8.45
C VAL A 451 13.70 2.19 -8.09
N LYS A 452 13.63 3.11 -9.06
CA LYS A 452 14.12 4.50 -8.90
C LYS A 452 13.04 5.56 -9.08
N GLY A 453 11.88 5.19 -9.59
CA GLY A 453 10.75 6.10 -9.79
C GLY A 453 9.97 5.75 -11.05
N ARG A 454 9.14 6.69 -11.54
CA ARG A 454 8.33 6.47 -12.72
C ARG A 454 8.96 7.05 -13.98
N PHE A 455 8.95 6.28 -15.04
CA PHE A 455 9.48 6.69 -16.35
C PHE A 455 8.80 7.97 -16.87
N LYS A 456 7.47 8.08 -16.69
CA LYS A 456 6.67 9.26 -17.08
C LYS A 456 6.79 10.46 -16.13
N SER A 457 7.38 10.28 -14.94
CA SER A 457 7.59 11.35 -13.96
C SER A 457 9.00 11.91 -14.00
N LEU A 458 9.82 11.48 -14.96
CA LEU A 458 11.18 11.97 -15.10
C LEU A 458 11.15 13.46 -15.41
N LEU A 459 11.94 14.21 -14.68
CA LEU A 459 12.26 15.59 -15.00
C LEU A 459 13.32 15.60 -16.09
N ILE A 460 13.22 16.54 -17.00
CA ILE A 460 14.15 16.69 -18.13
C ILE A 460 14.83 18.04 -17.99
N SER A 461 16.14 18.05 -17.85
CA SER A 461 16.93 19.27 -17.86
C SER A 461 17.17 19.79 -19.28
N SER A 462 17.66 21.02 -19.42
CA SER A 462 17.88 21.66 -20.73
C SER A 462 18.91 20.95 -21.63
N ASP A 463 19.81 20.14 -21.03
CA ASP A 463 20.78 19.31 -21.73
C ASP A 463 20.24 17.91 -22.12
N GLY A 464 18.94 17.67 -21.84
CA GLY A 464 18.26 16.40 -22.14
C GLY A 464 18.48 15.32 -21.07
N GLU A 465 19.23 15.59 -19.99
CA GLU A 465 19.38 14.62 -18.90
C GLU A 465 18.03 14.35 -18.23
N LYS A 466 17.72 13.07 -18.05
CA LYS A 466 16.48 12.61 -17.40
C LYS A 466 16.80 12.10 -15.98
N TYR A 467 16.06 12.58 -14.99
CA TYR A 467 16.23 12.15 -13.59
C TYR A 467 14.89 12.05 -12.85
N SER A 468 14.83 11.11 -11.89
CA SER A 468 13.62 10.91 -11.07
C SER A 468 13.57 11.93 -9.93
N PRO A 469 12.48 12.68 -9.77
CA PRO A 469 12.29 13.59 -8.66
C PRO A 469 11.98 12.89 -7.34
N GLU A 470 11.39 11.69 -7.38
CA GLU A 470 10.76 11.03 -6.22
C GLU A 470 11.75 10.79 -5.08
N GLY A 471 12.95 10.31 -5.39
CA GLY A 471 13.99 10.09 -4.37
C GLY A 471 14.48 11.38 -3.69
N ILE A 472 14.52 12.49 -4.44
CA ILE A 472 14.92 13.81 -3.92
C ILE A 472 13.81 14.39 -3.05
N GLU A 473 12.55 14.31 -3.53
CA GLU A 473 11.36 14.76 -2.79
C GLU A 473 11.19 14.02 -1.46
N GLU A 474 11.34 12.71 -1.48
CA GLU A 474 11.29 11.89 -0.27
C GLU A 474 12.40 12.26 0.73
N ALA A 475 13.62 12.53 0.24
CA ALA A 475 14.71 12.95 1.08
C ALA A 475 14.44 14.31 1.74
N PHE A 476 13.92 15.29 1.01
CA PHE A 476 13.55 16.59 1.56
C PHE A 476 12.49 16.48 2.65
N VAL A 477 11.42 15.73 2.43
CA VAL A 477 10.37 15.50 3.43
C VAL A 477 10.89 14.65 4.61
N GLY A 478 11.69 13.64 4.32
CA GLY A 478 12.18 12.70 5.33
C GLY A 478 13.19 13.29 6.31
N GLN A 479 14.03 14.22 5.85
CA GLN A 479 15.12 14.81 6.63
C GLN A 479 14.79 16.19 7.19
N SER A 480 13.73 16.84 6.74
CA SER A 480 13.31 18.15 7.24
C SER A 480 12.11 18.04 8.19
N LYS A 481 12.12 18.83 9.26
CA LYS A 481 10.96 19.02 10.14
C LYS A 481 10.03 20.12 9.67
N TYR A 482 10.44 20.89 8.68
CA TYR A 482 9.79 22.12 8.22
C TYR A 482 9.12 21.97 6.87
N ILE A 483 9.29 20.79 6.21
CA ILE A 483 8.69 20.47 4.93
C ILE A 483 7.75 19.27 5.14
N ASP A 484 6.47 19.45 4.85
CA ASP A 484 5.47 18.38 4.92
C ASP A 484 5.32 17.66 3.57
N GLN A 485 5.29 18.46 2.48
CA GLN A 485 5.19 17.93 1.13
C GLN A 485 6.05 18.78 0.20
N VAL A 486 6.58 18.17 -0.86
CA VAL A 486 7.36 18.86 -1.89
C VAL A 486 7.17 18.16 -3.23
N MET A 487 7.06 18.93 -4.29
CA MET A 487 7.09 18.45 -5.67
C MET A 487 8.19 19.20 -6.42
N LEU A 488 9.07 18.47 -7.08
CA LEU A 488 10.07 19.03 -7.99
C LEU A 488 9.49 19.13 -9.39
N TYR A 489 9.87 20.19 -10.09
CA TYR A 489 9.47 20.41 -11.46
C TYR A 489 10.66 20.88 -12.30
N ASN A 490 10.82 20.28 -13.47
CA ASN A 490 11.70 20.73 -14.53
C ASN A 490 11.17 20.18 -15.86
N ASN A 491 10.98 21.05 -16.83
CA ASN A 491 10.60 20.68 -18.17
C ASN A 491 11.52 21.42 -19.14
N GLN A 492 12.67 20.80 -19.48
CA GLN A 492 13.71 21.33 -20.37
C GLN A 492 14.26 22.70 -19.95
N SER A 493 14.14 23.02 -18.65
CA SER A 493 14.70 24.25 -18.08
C SER A 493 16.13 24.03 -17.57
N PRO A 494 16.97 25.08 -17.54
CA PRO A 494 18.34 24.97 -17.03
C PRO A 494 18.39 24.74 -15.51
N TYR A 495 17.29 24.84 -14.80
CA TYR A 495 17.20 24.64 -13.35
C TYR A 495 15.89 23.98 -12.94
N THR A 496 15.98 23.19 -11.88
CA THR A 496 14.84 22.58 -11.20
C THR A 496 14.24 23.57 -10.21
N ILE A 497 12.93 23.56 -10.05
CA ILE A 497 12.22 24.29 -9.00
C ILE A 497 11.54 23.33 -8.04
N ALA A 498 11.30 23.77 -6.79
CA ALA A 498 10.55 23.02 -5.79
C ALA A 498 9.26 23.75 -5.41
N LEU A 499 8.14 23.05 -5.40
CA LEU A 499 6.88 23.49 -4.81
C LEU A 499 6.79 22.88 -3.42
N ILE A 500 6.75 23.72 -2.37
CA ILE A 500 6.87 23.25 -0.98
C ILE A 500 5.59 23.57 -0.22
N VAL A 501 5.04 22.56 0.46
CA VAL A 501 4.06 22.71 1.53
C VAL A 501 4.82 22.67 2.86
N PRO A 502 4.89 23.81 3.60
CA PRO A 502 5.64 23.88 4.83
C PRO A 502 4.88 23.27 6.01
N ASN A 503 5.62 22.73 6.98
CA ASN A 503 5.06 22.38 8.28
C ASN A 503 4.85 23.65 9.13
N LYS A 504 3.65 24.23 9.03
CA LYS A 504 3.29 25.48 9.70
C LYS A 504 3.46 25.43 11.22
N ASP A 505 3.11 24.28 11.84
CA ASP A 505 3.22 24.10 13.29
C ASP A 505 4.67 24.11 13.78
N ASN A 506 5.55 23.40 13.09
CA ASN A 506 6.97 23.36 13.47
C ASN A 506 7.68 24.68 13.20
N LEU A 507 7.29 25.40 12.13
CA LEU A 507 7.77 26.76 11.89
C LEU A 507 7.33 27.71 13.01
N LYS A 508 6.04 27.72 13.36
CA LYS A 508 5.49 28.54 14.43
C LYS A 508 6.14 28.26 15.80
N ARG A 509 6.37 26.98 16.15
CA ARG A 509 7.07 26.58 17.39
C ARG A 509 8.51 27.09 17.48
N LYS A 510 9.12 27.44 16.37
CA LYS A 510 10.48 28.00 16.27
C LYS A 510 10.49 29.54 16.11
N GLY A 511 9.32 30.17 16.19
CA GLY A 511 9.18 31.63 16.09
C GLY A 511 9.03 32.18 14.67
N TYR A 512 8.94 31.31 13.66
CA TYR A 512 8.69 31.74 12.28
C TYR A 512 7.17 31.90 12.06
N ASN A 513 6.70 33.11 11.91
CA ASN A 513 5.28 33.38 11.70
C ASN A 513 4.99 33.66 10.20
N LEU A 514 4.26 32.76 9.54
CA LEU A 514 3.91 32.89 8.12
C LEU A 514 2.85 33.97 7.84
N GLU A 515 2.18 34.46 8.88
CA GLU A 515 1.10 35.47 8.76
C GLU A 515 1.66 36.90 8.68
N THR A 516 2.88 37.13 9.20
CA THR A 516 3.57 38.42 9.13
C THR A 516 4.59 38.45 8.00
N GLU A 517 4.85 39.63 7.42
CA GLU A 517 5.82 39.77 6.31
C GLU A 517 7.24 39.41 6.73
N GLU A 518 7.67 39.84 7.91
CA GLU A 518 8.99 39.53 8.47
C GLU A 518 9.13 38.04 8.78
N GLY A 519 8.15 37.44 9.47
CA GLY A 519 8.14 36.02 9.79
C GLY A 519 8.07 35.13 8.55
N ARG A 520 7.40 35.60 7.48
CA ARG A 520 7.38 34.91 6.19
C ARG A 520 8.77 34.90 5.55
N LYS A 521 9.47 36.06 5.55
CA LYS A 521 10.85 36.14 5.04
C LYS A 521 11.79 35.18 5.80
N ASP A 522 11.67 35.12 7.11
CA ASP A 522 12.52 34.22 7.92
C ASP A 522 12.15 32.75 7.74
N ALA A 523 10.88 32.44 7.58
CA ALA A 523 10.44 31.08 7.24
C ALA A 523 10.98 30.63 5.87
N LEU A 524 10.95 31.52 4.86
CA LEU A 524 11.53 31.22 3.54
C LEU A 524 13.04 30.96 3.63
N LYS A 525 13.81 31.80 4.35
CA LYS A 525 15.24 31.54 4.60
C LYS A 525 15.47 30.19 5.29
N LYS A 526 14.56 29.82 6.21
CA LYS A 526 14.66 28.52 6.89
C LYS A 526 14.43 27.37 5.95
N LEU A 527 13.42 27.44 5.09
CA LEU A 527 13.14 26.41 4.07
C LEU A 527 14.28 26.30 3.07
N GLU A 528 14.82 27.42 2.61
CA GLU A 528 15.99 27.45 1.74
C GLU A 528 17.19 26.74 2.38
N LYS A 529 17.42 26.99 3.67
CA LYS A 529 18.49 26.30 4.42
C LYS A 529 18.25 24.77 4.48
N GLU A 530 17.01 24.31 4.55
CA GLU A 530 16.70 22.87 4.50
C GLU A 530 17.03 22.26 3.12
N LEU A 531 16.72 22.95 2.02
CA LEU A 531 17.08 22.51 0.66
C LEU A 531 18.61 22.53 0.44
N ASN A 532 19.29 23.58 0.92
CA ASN A 532 20.72 23.74 0.76
C ASN A 532 21.57 22.74 1.55
N LYS A 533 20.99 21.95 2.46
CA LYS A 533 21.67 20.83 3.13
C LYS A 533 22.15 19.75 2.15
N TYR A 534 21.61 19.68 0.96
CA TYR A 534 21.96 18.71 -0.08
C TYR A 534 22.98 19.25 -1.10
N LYS A 535 23.22 20.56 -1.09
CA LYS A 535 24.19 21.23 -1.96
C LYS A 535 25.59 21.22 -1.33
N LYS A 536 26.58 21.69 -2.07
CA LYS A 536 27.97 21.79 -1.63
C LYS A 536 28.11 22.48 -0.26
N GLY A 537 28.80 21.85 0.68
CA GLY A 537 28.96 22.29 2.05
C GLY A 537 27.80 21.94 3.00
N GLY A 538 26.77 21.25 2.57
CA GLY A 538 25.63 20.85 3.39
C GLY A 538 25.75 19.46 4.01
N ASP A 539 24.88 19.17 4.99
CA ASP A 539 24.89 17.92 5.78
C ASP A 539 24.71 16.65 4.93
N PHE A 540 24.11 16.77 3.75
CA PHE A 540 23.78 15.68 2.82
C PHE A 540 24.41 15.87 1.45
N GLU A 541 25.54 16.60 1.39
CA GLU A 541 26.30 16.78 0.15
C GLU A 541 26.62 15.44 -0.53
N GLY A 542 26.47 15.36 -1.84
CA GLY A 542 26.74 14.16 -2.63
C GLY A 542 25.66 13.07 -2.58
N MET A 543 24.55 13.30 -1.86
CA MET A 543 23.42 12.36 -1.89
C MET A 543 22.75 12.33 -3.27
N PHE A 544 22.69 13.47 -3.95
CA PHE A 544 22.19 13.66 -5.30
C PHE A 544 23.15 14.55 -6.10
N PRO A 545 23.21 14.41 -7.44
CA PRO A 545 23.90 15.37 -8.29
C PRO A 545 23.36 16.79 -8.07
N GLU A 546 24.23 17.76 -7.86
CA GLU A 546 23.83 19.12 -7.50
C GLU A 546 22.93 19.77 -8.56
N ARG A 547 23.13 19.45 -9.84
CA ARG A 547 22.31 19.93 -10.96
C ARG A 547 20.86 19.43 -10.96
N TRP A 548 20.55 18.38 -10.20
CA TRP A 548 19.17 17.87 -10.03
C TRP A 548 18.43 18.58 -8.91
N LEU A 549 19.18 19.24 -8.00
CA LEU A 549 18.60 19.91 -6.85
C LEU A 549 17.93 21.23 -7.26
N PRO A 550 16.88 21.65 -6.55
CA PRO A 550 16.18 22.89 -6.91
C PRO A 550 17.05 24.12 -6.68
N SER A 551 17.10 24.99 -7.69
CA SER A 551 17.76 26.29 -7.62
C SER A 551 16.90 27.32 -6.91
N THR A 552 15.58 27.18 -6.99
CA THR A 552 14.59 28.03 -6.35
C THR A 552 13.37 27.24 -5.92
N PHE A 553 12.51 27.85 -5.12
CA PHE A 553 11.27 27.20 -4.66
C PHE A 553 10.15 28.20 -4.49
N ALA A 554 8.92 27.68 -4.53
CA ALA A 554 7.72 28.40 -4.16
C ALA A 554 7.04 27.70 -2.98
N VAL A 555 6.44 28.47 -2.08
CA VAL A 555 5.65 27.94 -0.96
C VAL A 555 4.18 27.96 -1.33
N LEU A 556 3.54 26.82 -1.26
CA LEU A 556 2.13 26.66 -1.54
C LEU A 556 1.29 26.96 -0.28
N PRO A 557 0.16 27.66 -0.44
CA PRO A 557 -0.71 28.02 0.68
C PRO A 557 -1.46 26.82 1.26
N GLU A 558 -1.77 25.85 0.39
CA GLU A 558 -2.57 24.67 0.71
C GLU A 558 -1.79 23.38 0.52
N PRO A 559 -2.04 22.36 1.35
CA PRO A 559 -1.44 21.04 1.18
C PRO A 559 -2.00 20.31 -0.05
N PHE A 560 -1.23 19.36 -0.56
CA PHE A 560 -1.74 18.39 -1.53
C PHE A 560 -2.68 17.43 -0.80
N THR A 561 -3.93 17.37 -1.19
CA THR A 561 -4.99 16.56 -0.58
C THR A 561 -5.76 15.77 -1.63
N GLU A 562 -6.50 14.75 -1.19
CA GLU A 562 -7.44 14.03 -2.06
C GLU A 562 -8.57 14.98 -2.52
N GLN A 563 -9.02 15.89 -1.66
CA GLN A 563 -10.11 16.84 -1.93
C GLN A 563 -9.78 17.81 -3.06
N ASN A 564 -8.56 18.34 -3.12
CA ASN A 564 -8.11 19.16 -4.24
C ASN A 564 -7.53 18.33 -5.39
N GLN A 565 -7.63 16.99 -5.30
CA GLN A 565 -7.18 16.04 -6.30
C GLN A 565 -5.67 16.11 -6.65
N MET A 566 -4.87 16.77 -5.81
CA MET A 566 -3.41 16.86 -5.97
C MET A 566 -2.69 15.60 -5.48
N ILE A 567 -3.34 14.81 -4.64
CA ILE A 567 -2.98 13.42 -4.34
C ILE A 567 -4.18 12.51 -4.62
N ASN A 568 -3.88 11.26 -4.91
CA ASN A 568 -4.89 10.24 -5.12
C ASN A 568 -5.22 9.46 -3.83
N SER A 569 -6.19 8.55 -3.89
CA SER A 569 -6.60 7.72 -2.74
C SER A 569 -5.47 6.87 -2.14
N THR A 570 -4.39 6.64 -2.87
CA THR A 570 -3.17 5.97 -2.40
C THR A 570 -2.10 6.93 -1.87
N MET A 571 -2.44 8.19 -1.67
CA MET A 571 -1.54 9.27 -1.21
C MET A 571 -0.38 9.59 -2.17
N LYS A 572 -0.53 9.26 -3.47
CA LYS A 572 0.46 9.58 -4.51
C LYS A 572 0.13 10.92 -5.16
N MET A 573 1.14 11.74 -5.42
CA MET A 573 0.99 13.05 -6.09
C MET A 573 0.50 12.90 -7.53
N VAL A 574 -0.49 13.70 -7.90
CA VAL A 574 -1.00 13.85 -9.26
C VAL A 574 -0.32 15.07 -9.88
N ARG A 575 0.93 14.87 -10.35
CA ARG A 575 1.83 15.95 -10.81
C ARG A 575 1.17 16.90 -11.78
N GLY A 576 0.51 16.39 -12.82
CA GLY A 576 -0.12 17.23 -13.84
C GLY A 576 -1.26 18.14 -13.32
N LYS A 577 -1.84 17.85 -12.14
CA LYS A 577 -2.78 18.77 -11.48
C LYS A 577 -2.07 19.81 -10.64
N ILE A 578 -1.00 19.42 -9.95
CA ILE A 578 -0.18 20.35 -9.16
C ILE A 578 0.52 21.37 -10.07
N GLU A 579 0.95 20.94 -11.26
CA GLU A 579 1.57 21.82 -12.27
C GLU A 579 0.61 22.89 -12.82
N LYS A 580 -0.69 22.59 -12.84
CA LYS A 580 -1.73 23.50 -13.36
C LYS A 580 -2.30 24.45 -12.28
N ALA A 581 -2.07 24.15 -11.01
CA ALA A 581 -2.53 24.95 -9.87
C ALA A 581 -1.49 26.01 -9.50
#